data_1dbecb17ddd1236f0b6ea42653be1bde
#
_entry.id   1dbecb17ddd1236f0b6ea42653be1bde
#
_cell.length_a   1.000
_cell.length_b   1.000
_cell.length_c   1.000
_cell.angle_alpha   90.00
_cell.angle_beta   90.00
_cell.angle_gamma   90.00
#
_symmetry.space_group_name_H-M   'P 1'
#
loop_
_entity.id
_entity.type
_entity.pdbx_description
1 polymer ?
#
loop_
_entity_poly.entity_id
_entity_poly.type
_entity_poly.pdbx_seq_one_letter_code
_entity_poly.pdbx_strand_id
1 'polypeptide(L)'
;MARRAPDPAQEPEPTRRDEPLSTRRDLAGWVDGPGGGLAGGRWPGDLLGLPEHGPTSMVTAARRAVALVIDWFLALGVSWLLFDSDAIATLMVFATMHILGITLLATTVGKAVCRTQVVRLGGRTAPVHRVVVRTALLCLVLPAVVVGPDGRGMHDKVAGTVEIRM
;
A
#
# COMPACT_ATOMS: atom_id res chain seq x y z
N MET A 1 41.38 6.26 45.92
CA MET A 1 40.63 5.68 44.78
C MET A 1 39.19 6.14 44.90
N ALA A 2 38.82 7.21 44.20
CA ALA A 2 37.47 7.76 44.22
C ALA A 2 36.62 7.07 43.13
N ARG A 3 35.53 6.40 43.47
CA ARG A 3 34.54 5.86 42.55
C ARG A 3 33.82 7.03 41.91
N ARG A 4 33.98 7.13 40.60
CA ARG A 4 33.23 8.06 39.75
C ARG A 4 31.76 7.66 39.76
N ALA A 5 30.85 8.58 40.11
CA ALA A 5 29.42 8.36 40.04
C ALA A 5 28.98 8.13 38.59
N PRO A 6 27.98 7.28 38.30
CA PRO A 6 27.48 7.07 36.96
C PRO A 6 26.79 8.34 36.45
N ASP A 7 27.02 8.63 35.17
CA ASP A 7 26.45 9.75 34.41
C ASP A 7 24.92 9.61 34.30
N PRO A 8 24.11 10.58 34.76
CA PRO A 8 22.65 10.51 34.74
C PRO A 8 22.05 10.66 33.31
N ALA A 9 22.88 10.78 32.25
CA ALA A 9 22.41 11.03 30.89
C ALA A 9 22.22 9.75 30.04
N GLN A 10 22.38 8.55 30.59
CA GLN A 10 22.14 7.29 29.89
C GLN A 10 20.89 6.59 30.44
N GLU A 11 19.71 7.21 30.27
CA GLU A 11 18.49 6.41 30.28
C GLU A 11 18.52 5.45 29.07
N PRO A 12 18.31 4.13 29.28
CA PRO A 12 18.25 3.19 28.18
C PRO A 12 17.10 3.58 27.26
N GLU A 13 17.41 3.84 25.99
CA GLU A 13 16.39 4.02 24.96
C GLU A 13 15.39 2.85 25.03
N PRO A 14 14.08 3.14 25.11
CA PRO A 14 13.07 2.08 25.19
C PRO A 14 13.21 1.20 23.95
N THR A 15 13.54 -0.04 24.18
CA THR A 15 13.64 -1.03 23.10
C THR A 15 12.29 -1.14 22.41
N ARG A 16 12.29 -1.02 21.11
CA ARG A 16 11.16 -1.01 20.14
C ARG A 16 10.14 -2.17 20.30
N ARG A 17 10.28 -3.02 21.31
CA ARG A 17 9.43 -4.19 21.58
C ARG A 17 8.23 -3.93 22.47
N ASP A 18 8.20 -2.80 23.18
CA ASP A 18 7.22 -2.53 24.23
C ASP A 18 6.18 -1.46 23.85
N GLU A 19 6.21 -0.95 22.63
CA GLU A 19 5.16 -0.06 22.15
C GLU A 19 3.88 -0.86 21.84
N PRO A 20 2.75 -0.49 22.46
CA PRO A 20 1.45 -1.10 22.12
C PRO A 20 1.16 -0.89 20.63
N LEU A 21 0.72 -1.97 19.96
CA LEU A 21 0.50 -2.07 18.50
C LEU A 21 -0.50 -1.06 17.92
N SER A 22 -1.11 -0.22 18.72
CA SER A 22 -1.94 0.91 18.31
C SER A 22 -1.92 2.02 19.34
N THR A 23 -1.15 3.05 19.11
CA THR A 23 -1.22 4.29 19.91
C THR A 23 -2.39 5.16 19.40
N ARG A 24 -2.95 6.02 20.27
CA ARG A 24 -3.93 7.05 19.88
C ARG A 24 -3.43 7.91 18.68
N ARG A 25 -2.12 8.05 18.50
CA ARG A 25 -1.49 8.72 17.34
C ARG A 25 -1.75 7.98 16.02
N ASP A 26 -1.74 6.65 16.05
CA ASP A 26 -2.03 5.85 14.83
C ASP A 26 -3.48 6.00 14.41
N LEU A 27 -4.39 6.11 15.37
CA LEU A 27 -5.82 6.35 15.11
C LEU A 27 -6.08 7.79 14.61
N ALA A 28 -5.39 8.79 15.15
CA ALA A 28 -5.52 10.18 14.69
C ALA A 28 -5.07 10.36 13.23
N GLY A 29 -3.98 9.70 12.82
CA GLY A 29 -3.52 9.70 11.43
C GLY A 29 -4.50 9.10 10.42
N TRP A 30 -5.48 8.31 10.88
CA TRP A 30 -6.55 7.75 10.05
C TRP A 30 -7.69 8.76 9.79
N VAL A 31 -7.91 9.68 10.73
CA VAL A 31 -8.99 10.67 10.67
C VAL A 31 -8.60 11.87 9.82
N ASP A 32 -7.31 12.20 9.76
CA ASP A 32 -6.81 13.41 9.08
C ASP A 32 -6.73 13.28 7.55
N GLY A 33 -7.09 12.13 6.96
CA GLY A 33 -7.15 11.93 5.52
C GLY A 33 -5.78 11.90 4.82
N PRO A 34 -5.74 11.87 3.47
CA PRO A 34 -4.51 11.69 2.69
C PRO A 34 -3.51 12.87 2.72
N GLY A 35 -3.73 13.87 3.54
CA GLY A 35 -2.83 15.01 3.82
C GLY A 35 -2.52 15.18 5.30
N GLY A 36 -3.13 14.37 6.17
CA GLY A 36 -2.89 14.41 7.61
C GLY A 36 -1.47 13.95 7.93
N GLY A 37 -0.81 14.72 8.79
CA GLY A 37 0.61 14.67 9.08
C GLY A 37 1.20 13.27 9.13
N LEU A 38 2.25 13.09 8.38
CA LEU A 38 3.05 11.87 8.34
C LEU A 38 3.48 11.52 9.77
N ALA A 39 2.89 10.48 10.33
CA ALA A 39 3.28 10.01 11.67
C ALA A 39 4.75 9.54 11.62
N GLY A 40 5.67 10.47 11.85
CA GLY A 40 7.10 10.23 11.99
C GLY A 40 7.94 10.20 10.70
N GLY A 41 7.36 10.23 9.49
CA GLY A 41 8.08 10.29 8.22
C GLY A 41 8.09 11.70 7.60
N ARG A 42 9.16 12.06 6.89
CA ARG A 42 9.29 13.35 6.17
C ARG A 42 8.49 13.36 4.88
N TRP A 43 8.32 12.21 4.23
CA TRP A 43 7.58 12.01 2.99
C TRP A 43 6.90 10.63 2.97
N PRO A 44 5.92 10.40 2.08
CA PRO A 44 5.29 9.09 1.93
C PRO A 44 6.32 8.01 1.60
N GLY A 45 6.44 6.99 2.45
CA GLY A 45 7.40 5.92 2.28
C GLY A 45 8.76 6.11 2.95
N ASP A 46 9.02 7.25 3.63
CA ASP A 46 10.26 7.49 4.38
C ASP A 46 10.50 6.38 5.42
N LEU A 47 9.48 6.03 6.19
CA LEU A 47 9.52 4.93 7.17
C LEU A 47 9.80 3.55 6.55
N LEU A 48 9.66 3.43 5.23
CA LEU A 48 9.93 2.21 4.47
C LEU A 48 11.29 2.24 3.77
N GLY A 49 12.05 3.33 3.95
CA GLY A 49 13.33 3.55 3.27
C GLY A 49 13.18 3.84 1.78
N LEU A 50 12.00 4.29 1.32
CA LEU A 50 11.77 4.64 -0.07
C LEU A 50 12.19 6.10 -0.33
N PRO A 51 12.73 6.43 -1.53
CA PRO A 51 13.11 7.78 -1.87
C PRO A 51 11.87 8.69 -1.99
N GLU A 52 12.07 9.98 -1.74
CA GLU A 52 11.02 11.00 -1.85
C GLU A 52 10.49 11.12 -3.28
N HIS A 53 11.39 11.13 -4.25
CA HIS A 53 11.08 11.33 -5.67
C HIS A 53 11.83 10.32 -6.56
N GLY A 54 11.35 10.15 -7.80
CA GLY A 54 12.02 9.33 -8.80
C GLY A 54 11.56 7.87 -8.84
N PRO A 55 12.30 7.01 -9.53
CA PRO A 55 12.04 5.57 -9.57
C PRO A 55 12.07 4.98 -8.16
N THR A 56 11.24 3.98 -7.92
CA THR A 56 11.05 3.33 -6.61
C THR A 56 10.43 4.20 -5.52
N SER A 57 10.14 5.50 -5.76
CA SER A 57 9.38 6.31 -4.81
C SER A 57 7.94 5.80 -4.65
N MET A 58 7.31 6.11 -3.51
CA MET A 58 5.93 5.71 -3.27
C MET A 58 4.98 6.40 -4.25
N VAL A 59 3.99 5.64 -4.74
CA VAL A 59 2.95 6.16 -5.64
C VAL A 59 1.95 7.01 -4.87
N THR A 60 1.60 8.19 -5.41
CA THR A 60 0.56 9.06 -4.84
C THR A 60 -0.82 8.40 -4.92
N ALA A 61 -1.70 8.72 -3.96
CA ALA A 61 -3.08 8.19 -3.93
C ALA A 61 -3.85 8.50 -5.23
N ALA A 62 -3.69 9.71 -5.78
CA ALA A 62 -4.34 10.09 -7.04
C ALA A 62 -3.92 9.19 -8.21
N ARG A 63 -2.63 8.87 -8.33
CA ARG A 63 -2.13 7.99 -9.40
C ARG A 63 -2.63 6.55 -9.24
N ARG A 64 -2.76 6.06 -8.00
CA ARG A 64 -3.38 4.75 -7.70
C ARG A 64 -4.85 4.73 -8.10
N ALA A 65 -5.59 5.80 -7.79
CA ALA A 65 -7.00 5.92 -8.15
C ALA A 65 -7.18 5.92 -9.68
N VAL A 66 -6.35 6.69 -10.42
CA VAL A 66 -6.39 6.69 -11.89
C VAL A 66 -6.10 5.30 -12.46
N ALA A 67 -5.07 4.60 -11.96
CA ALA A 67 -4.76 3.24 -12.39
C ALA A 67 -5.94 2.28 -12.13
N LEU A 68 -6.55 2.38 -10.95
CA LEU A 68 -7.71 1.56 -10.58
C LEU A 68 -8.93 1.82 -11.48
N VAL A 69 -9.19 3.09 -11.80
CA VAL A 69 -10.27 3.50 -12.71
C VAL A 69 -10.05 2.92 -14.11
N ILE A 70 -8.82 2.97 -14.62
CA ILE A 70 -8.48 2.37 -15.93
C ILE A 70 -8.72 0.85 -15.89
N ASP A 71 -8.25 0.16 -14.85
CA ASP A 71 -8.44 -1.29 -14.70
C ASP A 71 -9.94 -1.65 -14.58
N TRP A 72 -10.73 -0.82 -13.88
CA TRP A 72 -12.16 -1.00 -13.74
C TRP A 72 -12.90 -0.86 -15.08
N PHE A 73 -12.60 0.19 -15.84
CA PHE A 73 -13.20 0.36 -17.17
C PHE A 73 -12.79 -0.74 -18.14
N LEU A 74 -11.58 -1.25 -18.03
CA LEU A 74 -11.14 -2.38 -18.83
C LEU A 74 -11.92 -3.65 -18.46
N ALA A 75 -12.12 -3.92 -17.17
CA ALA A 75 -12.92 -5.04 -16.71
C ALA A 75 -14.39 -4.93 -17.14
N LEU A 76 -14.95 -3.72 -17.06
CA LEU A 76 -16.29 -3.42 -17.57
C LEU A 76 -16.39 -3.68 -19.10
N GLY A 77 -15.43 -3.23 -19.87
CA GLY A 77 -15.39 -3.46 -21.33
C GLY A 77 -15.35 -4.94 -21.69
N VAL A 78 -14.51 -5.72 -21.00
CA VAL A 78 -14.44 -7.18 -21.16
C VAL A 78 -15.74 -7.85 -20.74
N SER A 79 -16.32 -7.44 -19.62
CA SER A 79 -17.61 -7.98 -19.14
C SER A 79 -18.76 -7.65 -20.08
N TRP A 80 -18.81 -6.44 -20.62
CA TRP A 80 -19.78 -6.05 -21.61
C TRP A 80 -19.72 -6.90 -22.88
N LEU A 81 -18.50 -7.19 -23.33
CA LEU A 81 -18.26 -7.96 -24.57
C LEU A 81 -18.60 -9.46 -24.43
N LEU A 82 -18.35 -10.06 -23.26
CA LEU A 82 -18.40 -11.51 -23.05
C LEU A 82 -19.51 -11.97 -22.13
N PHE A 83 -20.08 -11.10 -21.27
CA PHE A 83 -20.97 -11.46 -20.17
C PHE A 83 -22.14 -10.50 -20.00
N ASP A 84 -22.53 -9.74 -21.05
CA ASP A 84 -23.66 -8.81 -21.03
C ASP A 84 -23.66 -7.82 -19.84
N SER A 85 -22.47 -7.39 -19.42
CA SER A 85 -22.28 -6.48 -18.27
C SER A 85 -22.79 -7.03 -16.93
N ASP A 86 -22.79 -8.34 -16.74
CA ASP A 86 -23.15 -8.93 -15.45
C ASP A 86 -22.19 -8.43 -14.36
N ALA A 87 -22.77 -8.01 -13.21
CA ALA A 87 -21.98 -7.40 -12.14
C ALA A 87 -20.98 -8.36 -11.50
N ILE A 88 -21.37 -9.63 -11.34
CA ILE A 88 -20.50 -10.65 -10.74
C ILE A 88 -19.40 -11.01 -11.73
N ALA A 89 -19.74 -11.15 -13.02
CA ALA A 89 -18.75 -11.40 -14.07
C ALA A 89 -17.74 -10.24 -14.16
N THR A 90 -18.21 -8.99 -14.10
CA THR A 90 -17.31 -7.81 -14.07
C THR A 90 -16.32 -7.86 -12.92
N LEU A 91 -16.81 -8.19 -11.71
CA LEU A 91 -15.97 -8.31 -10.52
C LEU A 91 -14.96 -9.46 -10.65
N MET A 92 -15.37 -10.59 -11.21
CA MET A 92 -14.49 -11.74 -11.47
C MET A 92 -13.43 -11.45 -12.51
N VAL A 93 -13.78 -10.75 -13.59
CA VAL A 93 -12.81 -10.28 -14.60
C VAL A 93 -11.81 -9.34 -13.96
N PHE A 94 -12.28 -8.36 -13.20
CA PHE A 94 -11.42 -7.41 -12.48
C PHE A 94 -10.46 -8.13 -11.53
N ALA A 95 -10.97 -9.04 -10.69
CA ALA A 95 -10.16 -9.80 -9.74
C ALA A 95 -9.12 -10.68 -10.47
N THR A 96 -9.52 -11.36 -11.53
CA THR A 96 -8.64 -12.23 -12.33
C THR A 96 -7.53 -11.42 -12.99
N MET A 97 -7.85 -10.29 -13.62
CA MET A 97 -6.85 -9.39 -14.20
C MET A 97 -5.84 -8.88 -13.17
N HIS A 98 -6.31 -8.53 -11.98
CA HIS A 98 -5.43 -8.09 -10.89
C HIS A 98 -4.53 -9.20 -10.38
N ILE A 99 -5.07 -10.40 -10.12
CA ILE A 99 -4.30 -11.55 -9.63
C ILE A 99 -3.25 -11.96 -10.66
N LEU A 100 -3.63 -12.15 -11.92
CA LEU A 100 -2.70 -12.55 -12.99
C LEU A 100 -1.67 -11.46 -13.27
N GLY A 101 -2.10 -10.21 -13.45
CA GLY A 101 -1.22 -9.10 -13.77
C GLY A 101 -0.16 -8.87 -12.69
N ILE A 102 -0.56 -8.83 -11.43
CA ILE A 102 0.38 -8.60 -10.33
C ILE A 102 1.28 -9.82 -10.10
N THR A 103 0.75 -11.04 -10.23
CA THR A 103 1.54 -12.26 -10.02
C THR A 103 2.60 -12.46 -11.11
N LEU A 104 2.26 -12.19 -12.37
CA LEU A 104 3.14 -12.44 -13.52
C LEU A 104 4.04 -11.24 -13.82
N LEU A 105 3.51 -10.02 -13.73
CA LEU A 105 4.16 -8.80 -14.21
C LEU A 105 4.45 -7.79 -13.09
N ALA A 106 4.03 -8.08 -11.83
CA ALA A 106 4.03 -7.14 -10.70
C ALA A 106 3.24 -5.85 -10.95
N THR A 107 2.40 -5.82 -11.99
CA THR A 107 1.60 -4.67 -12.41
C THR A 107 0.28 -5.12 -13.04
N THR A 108 -0.68 -4.20 -13.21
CA THR A 108 -1.88 -4.38 -14.03
C THR A 108 -1.82 -3.45 -15.24
N VAL A 109 -2.76 -3.55 -16.16
CA VAL A 109 -2.78 -2.67 -17.36
C VAL A 109 -2.88 -1.20 -16.95
N GLY A 110 -3.82 -0.83 -16.06
CA GLY A 110 -3.94 0.54 -15.57
C GLY A 110 -2.72 1.02 -14.81
N LYS A 111 -2.12 0.13 -14.00
CA LYS A 111 -0.87 0.42 -13.28
C LYS A 111 0.32 0.60 -14.23
N ALA A 112 0.42 -0.20 -15.28
CA ALA A 112 1.47 -0.07 -16.29
C ALA A 112 1.36 1.28 -17.03
N VAL A 113 0.14 1.69 -17.43
CA VAL A 113 -0.13 3.01 -18.00
C VAL A 113 0.31 4.13 -17.05
N CYS A 114 0.05 3.98 -15.76
CA CYS A 114 0.47 4.94 -14.73
C CYS A 114 1.93 4.78 -14.29
N ARG A 115 2.70 3.88 -14.90
CA ARG A 115 4.10 3.56 -14.56
C ARG A 115 4.26 3.23 -13.07
N THR A 116 3.44 2.30 -12.59
CA THR A 116 3.46 1.84 -11.20
C THR A 116 3.55 0.32 -11.13
N GLN A 117 4.17 -0.19 -10.10
CA GLN A 117 4.29 -1.62 -9.84
C GLN A 117 4.04 -1.95 -8.37
N VAL A 118 3.62 -3.19 -8.13
CA VAL A 118 3.37 -3.72 -6.78
C VAL A 118 4.51 -4.64 -6.39
N VAL A 119 5.20 -4.27 -5.33
CA VAL A 119 6.29 -5.07 -4.78
C VAL A 119 6.02 -5.41 -3.32
N ARG A 120 6.66 -6.47 -2.83
CA ARG A 120 6.72 -6.75 -1.40
C ARG A 120 7.67 -5.78 -0.72
N LEU A 121 7.45 -5.47 0.55
CA LEU A 121 8.44 -4.81 1.40
C LEU A 121 9.77 -5.57 1.31
N GLY A 122 10.83 -4.86 0.87
CA GLY A 122 12.13 -5.46 0.56
C GLY A 122 12.38 -5.70 -0.94
N GLY A 123 11.53 -5.18 -1.85
CA GLY A 123 11.77 -5.12 -3.31
C GLY A 123 11.56 -6.42 -4.08
N ARG A 124 11.10 -7.49 -3.44
CA ARG A 124 10.81 -8.78 -4.09
C ARG A 124 9.39 -8.82 -4.64
N THR A 125 9.14 -9.71 -5.59
CA THR A 125 7.78 -9.99 -6.09
C THR A 125 6.87 -10.48 -4.96
N ALA A 126 5.61 -10.05 -4.98
CA ALA A 126 4.63 -10.48 -3.98
C ALA A 126 4.20 -11.93 -4.25
N PRO A 127 4.19 -12.83 -3.25
CA PRO A 127 3.71 -14.19 -3.43
C PRO A 127 2.20 -14.20 -3.70
N VAL A 128 1.72 -15.19 -4.46
CA VAL A 128 0.34 -15.28 -4.96
C VAL A 128 -0.73 -15.09 -3.87
N HIS A 129 -0.57 -15.75 -2.72
CA HIS A 129 -1.54 -15.62 -1.62
C HIS A 129 -1.72 -14.18 -1.14
N ARG A 130 -0.65 -13.38 -1.10
CA ARG A 130 -0.73 -11.95 -0.73
C ARG A 130 -1.40 -11.12 -1.81
N VAL A 131 -1.18 -11.46 -3.08
CA VAL A 131 -1.86 -10.83 -4.21
C VAL A 131 -3.36 -11.13 -4.14
N VAL A 132 -3.75 -12.36 -3.84
CA VAL A 132 -5.16 -12.76 -3.68
C VAL A 132 -5.81 -11.98 -2.52
N VAL A 133 -5.20 -11.96 -1.33
CA VAL A 133 -5.71 -11.19 -0.18
C VAL A 133 -5.85 -9.71 -0.53
N ARG A 134 -4.83 -9.13 -1.17
CA ARG A 134 -4.85 -7.75 -1.62
C ARG A 134 -6.02 -7.47 -2.57
N THR A 135 -6.21 -8.33 -3.57
CA THR A 135 -7.27 -8.17 -4.57
C THR A 135 -8.65 -8.37 -3.96
N ALA A 136 -8.82 -9.33 -3.06
CA ALA A 136 -10.07 -9.52 -2.32
C ALA A 136 -10.44 -8.27 -1.50
N LEU A 137 -9.47 -7.69 -0.79
CA LEU A 137 -9.67 -6.44 -0.07
C LEU A 137 -9.96 -5.25 -1.00
N LEU A 138 -9.35 -5.22 -2.19
CA LEU A 138 -9.61 -4.20 -3.20
C LEU A 138 -11.05 -4.31 -3.74
N CYS A 139 -11.55 -5.51 -3.97
CA CYS A 139 -12.92 -5.76 -4.40
C CYS A 139 -13.96 -5.33 -3.35
N LEU A 140 -13.61 -5.32 -2.07
CA LEU A 140 -14.45 -4.78 -0.99
C LEU A 140 -14.56 -3.24 -0.99
N VAL A 141 -13.81 -2.55 -1.87
CA VAL A 141 -13.77 -1.09 -2.09
C VAL A 141 -13.34 -0.28 -0.85
N LEU A 142 -13.92 -0.52 0.32
CA LEU A 142 -13.64 0.23 1.56
C LEU A 142 -12.14 0.27 1.93
N PRO A 143 -11.40 -0.86 1.94
CA PRO A 143 -9.97 -0.84 2.26
C PRO A 143 -9.09 -0.18 1.20
N ALA A 144 -9.61 0.01 -0.01
CA ALA A 144 -8.86 0.66 -1.09
C ALA A 144 -8.79 2.18 -0.92
N VAL A 145 -9.85 2.78 -0.37
CA VAL A 145 -9.98 4.23 -0.14
C VAL A 145 -9.23 4.67 1.12
N VAL A 146 -9.15 3.77 2.12
CA VAL A 146 -8.46 4.09 3.39
C VAL A 146 -6.96 4.02 3.21
N VAL A 147 -6.31 5.17 3.31
CA VAL A 147 -4.84 5.32 3.24
C VAL A 147 -4.31 5.50 4.66
N GLY A 148 -3.35 4.67 5.04
CA GLY A 148 -2.70 4.77 6.35
C GLY A 148 -1.73 5.96 6.44
N PRO A 149 -1.28 6.30 7.67
CA PRO A 149 -0.34 7.40 7.90
C PRO A 149 1.02 7.21 7.20
N ASP A 150 1.37 5.99 6.84
CA ASP A 150 2.55 5.63 6.05
C ASP A 150 2.34 5.80 4.53
N GLY A 151 1.20 6.35 4.09
CA GLY A 151 0.86 6.57 2.68
C GLY A 151 0.44 5.31 1.93
N ARG A 152 0.37 4.15 2.57
CA ARG A 152 -0.10 2.89 1.97
C ARG A 152 -1.60 2.74 2.11
N GLY A 153 -2.24 2.18 1.07
CA GLY A 153 -3.63 1.71 1.19
C GLY A 153 -3.72 0.57 2.23
N MET A 154 -4.85 0.45 2.91
CA MET A 154 -5.07 -0.60 3.90
C MET A 154 -4.90 -2.00 3.30
N HIS A 155 -5.38 -2.22 2.08
CA HIS A 155 -5.21 -3.47 1.34
C HIS A 155 -3.73 -3.83 1.11
N ASP A 156 -2.88 -2.83 0.84
CA ASP A 156 -1.44 -3.00 0.70
C ASP A 156 -0.76 -3.30 2.04
N LYS A 157 -1.22 -2.63 3.10
CA LYS A 157 -0.70 -2.81 4.46
C LYS A 157 -0.96 -4.23 4.97
N VAL A 158 -2.20 -4.72 4.81
CA VAL A 158 -2.58 -6.09 5.20
C VAL A 158 -1.84 -7.14 4.36
N ALA A 159 -1.70 -6.92 3.06
CA ALA A 159 -0.96 -7.83 2.17
C ALA A 159 0.57 -7.74 2.34
N GLY A 160 1.10 -6.73 3.07
CA GLY A 160 2.54 -6.50 3.20
C GLY A 160 3.21 -6.12 1.87
N THR A 161 2.47 -5.39 1.02
CA THR A 161 2.91 -4.87 -0.27
C THR A 161 3.02 -3.36 -0.26
N VAL A 162 3.65 -2.81 -1.27
CA VAL A 162 3.75 -1.37 -1.51
C VAL A 162 3.69 -1.09 -3.00
N GLU A 163 3.05 0.00 -3.38
CA GLU A 163 3.05 0.49 -4.75
C GLU A 163 4.15 1.53 -4.94
N ILE A 164 5.06 1.25 -5.87
CA ILE A 164 6.18 2.12 -6.21
C ILE A 164 6.14 2.54 -7.68
N ARG A 165 6.81 3.65 -8.00
CA ARG A 165 7.01 4.10 -9.38
C ARG A 165 8.04 3.20 -10.09
N MET A 166 7.77 2.93 -11.36
CA MET A 166 8.75 2.36 -12.29
C MET A 166 9.75 3.41 -12.74
#